data_2fd28f1400126f830abe40901e4be464
#
_entry.id   2fd28f1400126f830abe40901e4be464
#
_cell.length_a   1.000
_cell.length_b   1.000
_cell.length_c   1.000
_cell.angle_alpha   90.00
_cell.angle_beta   90.00
_cell.angle_gamma   90.00
#
_symmetry.space_group_name_H-M   'P 1'
#
loop_
_entity.id
_entity.type
_entity.pdbx_description
1 polymer ?
#
loop_
_entity_poly.entity_id
_entity_poly.type
_entity_poly.pdbx_seq_one_letter_code
_entity_poly.pdbx_strand_id
1 'polypeptide(L)'
;NGFDLAHDLKTSYLNFKRFVYQQSYNSQVDVELDKMSEIRNSFFNEFEIPSSTTGNHGEELYNDKEVAKKYYELISLIVKDKKDWSDFENSLADIGNIEFELNSFYDAEGDLDYSQTATYIEDFSETLKNFYQYATNSLFSGWINTISESEEYEHLLPVKESVLNSKEVALYLTFNYTMVLEDKYGIREEDIFHIHGSIRTREYLVGHNVEK
;
A
#
# COMPACT_ATOMS: atom_id res chain seq x y z
N ASN A 1 10.51 -2.22 -8.53
CA ASN A 1 9.62 -2.61 -9.63
C ASN A 1 10.12 -2.27 -11.04
N GLY A 2 11.39 -1.87 -11.19
CA GLY A 2 11.94 -1.59 -12.53
C GLY A 2 11.95 -2.83 -13.43
N PHE A 3 12.14 -4.02 -12.87
CA PHE A 3 12.11 -5.28 -13.61
C PHE A 3 10.71 -5.58 -14.17
N ASP A 4 9.66 -5.48 -13.35
CA ASP A 4 8.28 -5.70 -13.79
C ASP A 4 7.85 -4.66 -14.84
N LEU A 5 8.24 -3.40 -14.65
CA LEU A 5 7.97 -2.33 -15.62
C LEU A 5 8.70 -2.55 -16.94
N ALA A 6 9.91 -3.14 -16.93
CA ALA A 6 10.63 -3.51 -18.14
C ALA A 6 9.94 -4.65 -18.90
N HIS A 7 9.02 -5.35 -18.28
CA HIS A 7 8.15 -6.38 -18.89
C HIS A 7 6.73 -5.87 -19.16
N ASP A 8 6.52 -4.55 -19.17
CA ASP A 8 5.23 -3.89 -19.40
C ASP A 8 4.13 -4.23 -18.37
N LEU A 9 4.51 -4.77 -17.21
CA LEU A 9 3.57 -5.04 -16.13
C LEU A 9 3.16 -3.76 -15.41
N LYS A 10 1.88 -3.67 -15.07
CA LYS A 10 1.29 -2.45 -14.46
C LYS A 10 1.61 -2.33 -12.95
N THR A 11 2.90 -2.40 -12.59
CA THR A 11 3.39 -2.40 -11.19
C THR A 11 3.83 -1.02 -10.67
N SER A 12 3.44 0.07 -11.33
CA SER A 12 3.72 1.43 -10.84
C SER A 12 2.80 1.82 -9.68
N TYR A 13 3.26 2.75 -8.84
CA TYR A 13 2.44 3.34 -7.77
C TYR A 13 1.12 3.92 -8.30
N LEU A 14 1.16 4.60 -9.44
CA LEU A 14 -0.05 5.15 -10.07
C LEU A 14 -1.07 4.06 -10.45
N ASN A 15 -0.61 2.90 -10.91
CA ASN A 15 -1.51 1.78 -11.21
C ASN A 15 -2.10 1.19 -9.93
N PHE A 16 -1.33 1.11 -8.85
CA PHE A 16 -1.86 0.71 -7.55
C PHE A 16 -2.91 1.71 -7.04
N LYS A 17 -2.60 3.01 -7.05
CA LYS A 17 -3.56 4.07 -6.66
C LYS A 17 -4.86 4.00 -7.48
N ARG A 18 -4.74 3.75 -8.80
CA ARG A 18 -5.90 3.54 -9.68
C ARG A 18 -6.71 2.32 -9.28
N PHE A 19 -6.06 1.20 -8.99
CA PHE A 19 -6.73 0.00 -8.51
C PHE A 19 -7.52 0.28 -7.22
N VAL A 20 -6.91 0.89 -6.22
CA VAL A 20 -7.58 1.28 -4.96
C VAL A 20 -8.80 2.16 -5.22
N TYR A 21 -8.67 3.15 -6.09
CA TYR A 21 -9.79 4.00 -6.49
C TYR A 21 -10.93 3.20 -7.12
N GLN A 22 -10.63 2.28 -8.03
CA GLN A 22 -11.63 1.43 -8.67
C GLN A 22 -12.39 0.56 -7.66
N GLN A 23 -11.68 -0.01 -6.68
CA GLN A 23 -12.29 -0.76 -5.58
C GLN A 23 -13.21 0.12 -4.71
N SER A 24 -12.83 1.38 -4.49
CA SER A 24 -13.61 2.35 -3.71
C SER A 24 -14.98 2.66 -4.30
N TYR A 25 -15.04 2.81 -5.61
CA TYR A 25 -16.24 3.32 -6.30
C TYR A 25 -16.97 2.27 -7.13
N ASN A 26 -16.50 1.00 -7.15
CA ASN A 26 -17.00 -0.06 -8.05
C ASN A 26 -17.02 0.42 -9.54
N SER A 27 -16.06 1.23 -9.92
CA SER A 27 -15.99 1.85 -11.23
C SER A 27 -15.03 1.07 -12.11
N GLN A 28 -15.57 0.46 -13.17
CA GLN A 28 -14.74 -0.09 -14.26
C GLN A 28 -14.29 1.01 -15.26
N VAL A 29 -14.68 2.25 -14.98
CA VAL A 29 -14.33 3.39 -15.84
C VAL A 29 -12.87 3.75 -15.60
N ASP A 30 -12.12 3.88 -16.66
CA ASP A 30 -10.76 4.40 -16.64
C ASP A 30 -10.83 5.88 -16.23
N VAL A 31 -10.61 6.16 -14.96
CA VAL A 31 -10.68 7.52 -14.42
C VAL A 31 -9.37 8.21 -14.76
N GLU A 32 -9.47 9.34 -15.44
CA GLU A 32 -8.32 10.20 -15.67
C GLU A 32 -7.68 10.57 -14.33
N LEU A 33 -6.38 10.32 -14.21
CA LEU A 33 -5.60 10.53 -12.98
C LEU A 33 -5.74 11.95 -12.43
N ASP A 34 -5.98 12.94 -13.29
CA ASP A 34 -6.16 14.34 -12.91
C ASP A 34 -7.47 14.59 -12.12
N LYS A 35 -8.48 13.73 -12.29
CA LYS A 35 -9.74 13.82 -11.51
C LYS A 35 -9.64 13.12 -10.16
N MET A 36 -8.60 12.31 -9.94
CA MET A 36 -8.36 11.63 -8.67
C MET A 36 -7.72 12.54 -7.60
N SER A 37 -7.25 13.72 -7.98
CA SER A 37 -6.49 14.64 -7.10
C SER A 37 -7.36 15.60 -6.27
N GLU A 38 -8.68 15.53 -6.35
CA GLU A 38 -9.57 16.54 -5.74
C GLU A 38 -9.95 16.30 -4.27
N ILE A 39 -9.33 15.32 -3.58
CA ILE A 39 -9.46 15.25 -2.12
C ILE A 39 -8.48 16.27 -1.53
N ARG A 40 -8.89 17.54 -1.55
CA ARG A 40 -8.12 18.65 -1.00
C ARG A 40 -8.62 18.99 0.40
N ASN A 41 -7.69 19.03 1.36
CA ASN A 41 -7.79 19.71 2.64
C ASN A 41 -8.71 19.10 3.73
N SER A 42 -8.76 17.77 3.87
CA SER A 42 -9.18 17.19 5.14
C SER A 42 -7.99 17.14 6.08
N PHE A 43 -8.13 17.71 7.28
CA PHE A 43 -7.16 17.49 8.35
C PHE A 43 -7.27 16.04 8.82
N PHE A 44 -6.18 15.49 9.36
CA PHE A 44 -6.20 14.11 9.88
C PHE A 44 -7.24 13.90 10.99
N ASN A 45 -7.60 14.93 11.74
CA ASN A 45 -8.67 14.92 12.75
C ASN A 45 -10.05 14.57 12.18
N GLU A 46 -10.28 14.81 10.88
CA GLU A 46 -11.51 14.46 10.18
C GLU A 46 -11.45 13.07 9.55
N PHE A 47 -10.30 12.38 9.68
CA PHE A 47 -10.14 11.05 9.14
C PHE A 47 -10.80 10.02 10.06
N GLU A 48 -11.94 9.52 9.63
CA GLU A 48 -12.66 8.45 10.32
C GLU A 48 -12.15 7.10 9.83
N ILE A 49 -11.55 6.33 10.74
CA ILE A 49 -11.16 4.94 10.47
C ILE A 49 -12.42 4.10 10.37
N PRO A 50 -12.56 3.21 9.35
CA PRO A 50 -13.72 2.35 9.23
C PRO A 50 -13.92 1.48 10.47
N SER A 51 -15.18 1.30 10.86
CA SER A 51 -15.53 0.37 11.92
C SER A 51 -15.25 -1.07 11.49
N SER A 52 -14.62 -1.84 12.36
CA SER A 52 -14.47 -3.27 12.19
C SER A 52 -15.55 -4.04 12.96
N THR A 53 -15.83 -5.25 12.52
CA THR A 53 -16.59 -6.25 13.28
C THR A 53 -15.68 -7.40 13.62
N THR A 54 -15.90 -8.03 14.76
CA THR A 54 -15.11 -9.19 15.16
C THR A 54 -15.66 -10.45 14.49
N GLY A 55 -14.82 -11.13 13.73
CA GLY A 55 -15.15 -12.43 13.13
C GLY A 55 -15.18 -13.56 14.14
N ASN A 56 -15.51 -14.77 13.67
CA ASN A 56 -15.70 -15.96 14.53
C ASN A 56 -14.42 -16.42 15.25
N HIS A 57 -13.26 -16.02 14.77
CA HIS A 57 -11.94 -16.38 15.34
C HIS A 57 -11.24 -15.20 15.99
N GLY A 58 -11.97 -14.10 16.22
CA GLY A 58 -11.43 -12.88 16.84
C GLY A 58 -10.72 -11.94 15.86
N GLU A 59 -10.73 -12.26 14.56
CA GLU A 59 -10.19 -11.37 13.53
C GLU A 59 -11.06 -10.13 13.33
N GLU A 60 -10.43 -9.00 13.02
CA GLU A 60 -11.13 -7.79 12.61
C GLU A 60 -11.58 -7.90 11.14
N LEU A 61 -12.87 -7.74 10.92
CA LEU A 61 -13.47 -7.75 9.59
C LEU A 61 -13.96 -6.35 9.24
N TYR A 62 -13.55 -5.86 8.10
CA TYR A 62 -13.94 -4.58 7.55
C TYR A 62 -14.77 -4.75 6.27
N ASN A 63 -15.54 -3.73 5.93
CA ASN A 63 -16.18 -3.66 4.63
C ASN A 63 -15.15 -3.27 3.56
N ASP A 64 -14.88 -4.16 2.60
CA ASP A 64 -13.81 -3.98 1.60
C ASP A 64 -13.92 -2.66 0.81
N LYS A 65 -15.13 -2.25 0.46
CA LYS A 65 -15.36 -1.02 -0.27
C LYS A 65 -15.07 0.21 0.59
N GLU A 66 -15.45 0.17 1.86
CA GLU A 66 -15.19 1.24 2.80
C GLU A 66 -13.71 1.34 3.11
N VAL A 67 -13.04 0.20 3.30
CA VAL A 67 -11.58 0.11 3.42
C VAL A 67 -10.89 0.74 2.22
N ALA A 68 -11.26 0.35 1.01
CA ALA A 68 -10.66 0.90 -0.20
C ALA A 68 -10.86 2.41 -0.30
N LYS A 69 -12.06 2.91 0.04
CA LYS A 69 -12.37 4.34 0.04
C LYS A 69 -11.50 5.09 1.05
N LYS A 70 -11.47 4.64 2.30
CA LYS A 70 -10.71 5.29 3.37
C LYS A 70 -9.19 5.17 3.14
N TYR A 71 -8.74 4.04 2.63
CA TYR A 71 -7.33 3.89 2.24
C TYR A 71 -6.95 4.84 1.09
N TYR A 72 -7.83 5.02 0.10
CA TYR A 72 -7.60 5.98 -0.98
C TYR A 72 -7.51 7.43 -0.45
N GLU A 73 -8.41 7.81 0.47
CA GLU A 73 -8.37 9.10 1.16
C GLU A 73 -7.02 9.27 1.88
N LEU A 74 -6.61 8.27 2.67
CA LEU A 74 -5.38 8.28 3.45
C LEU A 74 -4.13 8.43 2.56
N ILE A 75 -3.97 7.59 1.54
CA ILE A 75 -2.80 7.70 0.65
C ILE A 75 -2.79 9.00 -0.16
N SER A 76 -3.95 9.57 -0.44
CA SER A 76 -4.05 10.87 -1.12
C SER A 76 -3.64 12.03 -0.22
N LEU A 77 -3.94 11.96 1.08
CA LEU A 77 -3.48 12.94 2.07
C LEU A 77 -1.97 12.88 2.27
N ILE A 78 -1.40 11.66 2.35
CA ILE A 78 0.02 11.43 2.62
C ILE A 78 0.88 11.75 1.40
N VAL A 79 0.50 11.23 0.24
CA VAL A 79 1.37 11.23 -0.95
C VAL A 79 1.14 12.45 -1.84
N LYS A 80 0.02 13.16 -1.64
CA LYS A 80 -0.36 14.36 -2.43
C LYS A 80 -0.19 14.12 -3.95
N ASP A 81 0.58 14.97 -4.63
CA ASP A 81 0.79 14.93 -6.09
C ASP A 81 1.95 14.03 -6.54
N LYS A 82 2.50 13.23 -5.63
CA LYS A 82 3.63 12.35 -5.93
C LYS A 82 3.22 11.14 -6.77
N LYS A 83 4.14 10.62 -7.60
CA LYS A 83 3.79 9.72 -8.70
C LYS A 83 4.50 8.37 -8.68
N ASP A 84 5.51 8.20 -7.84
CA ASP A 84 6.29 6.97 -7.80
C ASP A 84 6.35 6.31 -6.43
N TRP A 85 6.88 5.10 -6.39
CA TRP A 85 6.98 4.32 -5.16
C TRP A 85 7.90 4.95 -4.11
N SER A 86 9.00 5.57 -4.54
CA SER A 86 9.92 6.20 -3.61
C SER A 86 9.28 7.40 -2.92
N ASP A 87 8.47 8.15 -3.63
CA ASP A 87 7.71 9.25 -3.07
C ASP A 87 6.68 8.76 -2.04
N PHE A 88 6.00 7.64 -2.35
CA PHE A 88 5.06 7.00 -1.45
C PHE A 88 5.75 6.54 -0.16
N GLU A 89 6.85 5.80 -0.29
CA GLU A 89 7.62 5.30 0.85
C GLU A 89 8.18 6.43 1.73
N ASN A 90 8.73 7.48 1.11
CA ASN A 90 9.21 8.66 1.84
C ASN A 90 8.09 9.38 2.59
N SER A 91 6.91 9.50 1.97
CA SER A 91 5.76 10.14 2.61
C SER A 91 5.20 9.32 3.77
N LEU A 92 5.28 8.00 3.70
CA LEU A 92 4.93 7.12 4.83
C LEU A 92 5.87 7.30 6.02
N ALA A 93 7.17 7.52 5.78
CA ALA A 93 8.11 7.82 6.85
C ALA A 93 7.79 9.15 7.56
N ASP A 94 7.13 10.08 6.87
CA ASP A 94 6.73 11.37 7.41
C ASP A 94 5.37 11.35 8.14
N ILE A 95 4.66 10.22 8.18
CA ILE A 95 3.37 10.08 8.87
C ILE A 95 3.45 10.48 10.35
N GLY A 96 4.60 10.26 11.00
CA GLY A 96 4.83 10.69 12.38
C GLY A 96 4.84 12.21 12.60
N ASN A 97 4.86 13.01 11.53
CA ASN A 97 4.87 14.47 11.58
C ASN A 97 3.48 15.08 11.26
N ILE A 98 2.42 14.28 11.37
CA ILE A 98 1.06 14.72 11.09
C ILE A 98 0.63 15.75 12.15
N GLU A 99 0.19 16.90 11.67
CA GLU A 99 -0.40 17.91 12.55
C GLU A 99 -1.83 17.52 12.92
N PHE A 100 -2.09 17.39 14.20
CA PHE A 100 -3.43 17.23 14.75
C PHE A 100 -4.01 18.58 15.11
N GLU A 101 -5.29 18.78 14.81
CA GLU A 101 -6.04 19.93 15.28
C GLU A 101 -6.44 19.67 16.74
N LEU A 102 -5.81 20.38 17.68
CA LEU A 102 -5.97 20.14 19.12
C LEU A 102 -7.16 20.90 19.75
N ASN A 103 -7.95 21.59 18.93
CA ASN A 103 -9.03 22.48 19.41
C ASN A 103 -10.09 21.78 20.29
N SER A 104 -10.29 20.48 20.11
CA SER A 104 -11.26 19.68 20.89
C SER A 104 -10.76 19.24 22.27
N PHE A 105 -9.50 19.51 22.58
CA PHE A 105 -8.86 19.09 23.84
C PHE A 105 -8.58 20.24 24.81
N TYR A 106 -9.17 21.41 24.56
CA TYR A 106 -9.11 22.52 25.50
C TYR A 106 -10.19 22.36 26.56
N ASP A 107 -9.84 22.58 27.82
CA ASP A 107 -10.77 22.60 28.93
C ASP A 107 -11.63 23.89 28.96
N ALA A 108 -12.50 24.02 29.98
CA ALA A 108 -13.39 25.18 30.11
C ALA A 108 -12.62 26.49 30.41
N GLU A 109 -11.41 26.41 30.90
CA GLU A 109 -10.51 27.52 31.19
C GLU A 109 -9.69 27.91 29.95
N GLY A 110 -9.73 27.11 28.86
CA GLY A 110 -9.01 27.34 27.64
C GLY A 110 -7.58 26.81 27.66
N ASP A 111 -7.24 25.93 28.61
CA ASP A 111 -5.98 25.26 28.72
C ASP A 111 -6.04 23.88 28.04
N LEU A 112 -4.94 23.46 27.40
CA LEU A 112 -4.85 22.16 26.72
C LEU A 112 -4.78 21.04 27.77
N ASP A 113 -5.73 20.08 27.71
CA ASP A 113 -5.66 18.85 28.49
C ASP A 113 -4.63 17.89 27.89
N TYR A 114 -3.40 18.02 28.34
CA TYR A 114 -2.29 17.22 27.84
C TYR A 114 -2.48 15.72 28.05
N SER A 115 -3.17 15.31 29.10
CA SER A 115 -3.37 13.88 29.39
C SER A 115 -4.35 13.25 28.40
N GLN A 116 -5.49 13.89 28.20
CA GLN A 116 -6.49 13.43 27.21
C GLN A 116 -5.92 13.49 25.79
N THR A 117 -5.22 14.57 25.46
CA THR A 117 -4.60 14.73 24.14
C THR A 117 -3.58 13.64 23.87
N ALA A 118 -2.68 13.34 24.79
CA ALA A 118 -1.65 12.31 24.62
C ALA A 118 -2.28 10.92 24.42
N THR A 119 -3.25 10.55 25.26
CA THR A 119 -3.96 9.28 25.16
C THR A 119 -4.70 9.16 23.81
N TYR A 120 -5.37 10.21 23.39
CA TYR A 120 -6.08 10.21 22.10
C TYR A 120 -5.11 10.03 20.91
N ILE A 121 -3.99 10.76 20.91
CA ILE A 121 -3.01 10.65 19.84
C ILE A 121 -2.41 9.24 19.78
N GLU A 122 -2.11 8.64 20.93
CA GLU A 122 -1.57 7.27 21.02
C GLU A 122 -2.59 6.26 20.50
N ASP A 123 -3.83 6.26 20.98
CA ASP A 123 -4.91 5.36 20.57
C ASP A 123 -5.24 5.51 19.08
N PHE A 124 -5.32 6.76 18.60
CA PHE A 124 -5.57 7.04 17.20
C PHE A 124 -4.43 6.55 16.31
N SER A 125 -3.18 6.79 16.72
CA SER A 125 -1.99 6.38 15.96
C SER A 125 -1.89 4.86 15.85
N GLU A 126 -2.21 4.13 16.93
CA GLU A 126 -2.24 2.67 16.93
C GLU A 126 -3.37 2.15 16.02
N THR A 127 -4.57 2.70 16.14
CA THR A 127 -5.72 2.31 15.32
C THR A 127 -5.45 2.61 13.84
N LEU A 128 -4.88 3.77 13.53
CA LEU A 128 -4.51 4.15 12.16
C LEU A 128 -3.45 3.21 11.58
N LYS A 129 -2.45 2.85 12.38
CA LYS A 129 -1.40 1.90 11.99
C LYS A 129 -1.99 0.53 11.66
N ASN A 130 -2.89 0.02 12.51
CA ASN A 130 -3.54 -1.27 12.32
C ASN A 130 -4.43 -1.25 11.06
N PHE A 131 -5.22 -0.21 10.88
CA PHE A 131 -6.03 -0.02 9.68
C PHE A 131 -5.16 0.06 8.41
N TYR A 132 -4.10 0.87 8.45
CA TYR A 132 -3.18 1.02 7.32
C TYR A 132 -2.56 -0.32 6.93
N GLN A 133 -2.10 -1.09 7.91
CA GLN A 133 -1.47 -2.39 7.70
C GLN A 133 -2.46 -3.40 7.10
N TYR A 134 -3.67 -3.46 7.64
CA TYR A 134 -4.75 -4.29 7.11
C TYR A 134 -5.10 -3.91 5.66
N ALA A 135 -5.39 -2.63 5.42
CA ALA A 135 -5.79 -2.12 4.12
C ALA A 135 -4.69 -2.31 3.07
N THR A 136 -3.43 -2.04 3.42
CA THR A 136 -2.29 -2.27 2.54
C THR A 136 -2.20 -3.74 2.16
N ASN A 137 -2.21 -4.65 3.10
CA ASN A 137 -2.09 -6.08 2.81
C ASN A 137 -3.24 -6.58 1.94
N SER A 138 -4.48 -6.20 2.25
CA SER A 138 -5.66 -6.61 1.50
C SER A 138 -5.66 -6.06 0.08
N LEU A 139 -5.52 -4.74 -0.08
CA LEU A 139 -5.59 -4.07 -1.37
C LEU A 139 -4.37 -4.35 -2.23
N PHE A 140 -3.20 -4.44 -1.63
CA PHE A 140 -1.97 -4.76 -2.35
C PHE A 140 -1.99 -6.19 -2.87
N SER A 141 -2.41 -7.17 -2.04
CA SER A 141 -2.64 -8.54 -2.47
C SER A 141 -3.61 -8.63 -3.64
N GLY A 142 -4.77 -7.97 -3.52
CA GLY A 142 -5.77 -7.93 -4.59
C GLY A 142 -5.20 -7.37 -5.89
N TRP A 143 -4.44 -6.28 -5.80
CA TRP A 143 -3.81 -5.66 -6.97
C TRP A 143 -2.76 -6.55 -7.62
N ILE A 144 -1.84 -7.15 -6.86
CA ILE A 144 -0.82 -8.06 -7.41
C ILE A 144 -1.47 -9.31 -8.01
N ASN A 145 -2.57 -9.82 -7.42
CA ASN A 145 -3.34 -10.91 -8.02
C ASN A 145 -3.87 -10.53 -9.40
N THR A 146 -4.47 -9.33 -9.56
CA THR A 146 -4.96 -8.89 -10.88
C THR A 146 -3.85 -8.78 -11.93
N ILE A 147 -2.63 -8.43 -11.53
CA ILE A 147 -1.47 -8.41 -12.43
C ILE A 147 -1.07 -9.83 -12.81
N SER A 148 -0.98 -10.74 -11.84
CA SER A 148 -0.55 -12.13 -12.08
C SER A 148 -1.57 -12.94 -12.87
N GLU A 149 -2.84 -12.55 -12.84
CA GLU A 149 -3.94 -13.16 -13.61
C GLU A 149 -4.18 -12.47 -14.97
N SER A 150 -3.41 -11.43 -15.31
CA SER A 150 -3.59 -10.68 -16.54
C SER A 150 -3.06 -11.43 -17.76
N GLU A 151 -3.65 -11.14 -18.93
CA GLU A 151 -3.17 -11.68 -20.22
C GLU A 151 -1.72 -11.26 -20.49
N GLU A 152 -1.34 -10.05 -20.09
CA GLU A 152 0.03 -9.54 -20.21
C GLU A 152 1.00 -10.41 -19.44
N TYR A 153 0.65 -10.82 -18.20
CA TYR A 153 1.46 -11.71 -17.41
C TYR A 153 1.51 -13.13 -18.00
N GLU A 154 0.37 -13.67 -18.44
CA GLU A 154 0.29 -15.01 -19.03
C GLU A 154 1.20 -15.13 -20.26
N HIS A 155 1.18 -14.14 -21.14
CA HIS A 155 1.94 -14.13 -22.40
C HIS A 155 3.33 -13.54 -22.29
N LEU A 156 3.75 -13.13 -21.10
CA LEU A 156 5.09 -12.59 -20.85
C LEU A 156 6.16 -13.62 -21.19
N LEU A 157 7.13 -13.22 -22.03
CA LEU A 157 8.27 -14.02 -22.42
C LEU A 157 9.54 -13.51 -21.76
N PRO A 158 10.44 -14.39 -21.32
CA PRO A 158 11.75 -13.99 -20.82
C PRO A 158 12.54 -13.22 -21.89
N VAL A 159 13.31 -12.24 -21.47
CA VAL A 159 14.25 -11.54 -22.35
C VAL A 159 15.36 -12.53 -22.74
N LYS A 160 15.51 -12.81 -24.03
CA LYS A 160 16.38 -13.88 -24.57
C LYS A 160 17.86 -13.74 -24.19
N GLU A 161 18.34 -12.51 -24.05
CA GLU A 161 19.76 -12.22 -23.73
C GLU A 161 19.95 -11.79 -22.27
N SER A 162 19.05 -12.20 -21.37
CA SER A 162 19.13 -11.84 -19.97
C SER A 162 20.27 -12.60 -19.28
N VAL A 163 21.02 -11.91 -18.42
CA VAL A 163 22.00 -12.51 -17.47
C VAL A 163 21.33 -13.57 -16.61
N LEU A 164 20.00 -13.50 -16.41
CA LEU A 164 19.21 -14.45 -15.64
C LEU A 164 19.14 -15.84 -16.28
N ASN A 165 19.49 -15.96 -17.57
CA ASN A 165 19.56 -17.22 -18.29
C ASN A 165 20.91 -17.96 -18.11
N SER A 166 21.85 -17.41 -17.34
CA SER A 166 23.11 -18.08 -17.05
C SER A 166 22.87 -19.28 -16.13
N LYS A 167 23.52 -20.41 -16.46
CA LYS A 167 23.40 -21.66 -15.67
C LYS A 167 24.28 -21.67 -14.41
N GLU A 168 24.88 -20.55 -14.07
CA GLU A 168 25.67 -20.43 -12.85
C GLU A 168 24.72 -20.31 -11.65
N VAL A 169 25.08 -21.03 -10.59
CA VAL A 169 24.34 -20.95 -9.33
C VAL A 169 24.47 -19.53 -8.77
N ALA A 170 23.39 -18.78 -8.80
CA ALA A 170 23.32 -17.43 -8.24
C ALA A 170 22.13 -17.34 -7.29
N LEU A 171 22.28 -16.56 -6.23
CA LEU A 171 21.17 -16.14 -5.40
C LEU A 171 20.62 -14.84 -5.97
N TYR A 172 19.32 -14.77 -6.09
CA TYR A 172 18.62 -13.63 -6.64
C TYR A 172 17.95 -12.84 -5.51
N LEU A 173 18.26 -11.56 -5.46
CA LEU A 173 17.64 -10.62 -4.55
C LEU A 173 16.68 -9.76 -5.35
N THR A 174 15.40 -9.81 -5.03
CA THR A 174 14.38 -9.04 -5.74
C THR A 174 13.56 -8.17 -4.82
N PHE A 175 13.20 -6.99 -5.31
CA PHE A 175 12.26 -6.06 -4.69
C PHE A 175 10.86 -6.14 -5.33
N ASN A 176 10.68 -7.07 -6.29
CA ASN A 176 9.40 -7.24 -6.95
C ASN A 176 8.51 -8.17 -6.13
N TYR A 177 7.22 -7.90 -6.19
CA TYR A 177 6.20 -8.69 -5.50
C TYR A 177 5.63 -9.82 -6.38
N THR A 178 5.88 -9.74 -7.70
CA THR A 178 5.44 -10.72 -8.69
C THR A 178 6.38 -11.93 -8.76
N MET A 179 5.88 -13.06 -9.25
CA MET A 179 6.64 -14.30 -9.42
C MET A 179 7.27 -14.43 -10.81
N VAL A 180 7.61 -13.32 -11.46
CA VAL A 180 8.16 -13.32 -12.83
C VAL A 180 9.45 -14.12 -12.94
N LEU A 181 10.33 -14.05 -11.92
CA LEU A 181 11.59 -14.79 -11.91
C LEU A 181 11.36 -16.31 -11.91
N GLU A 182 10.42 -16.76 -11.10
CA GLU A 182 10.06 -18.16 -10.98
C GLU A 182 9.29 -18.65 -12.22
N ASP A 183 8.18 -17.96 -12.52
CA ASP A 183 7.20 -18.42 -13.50
C ASP A 183 7.69 -18.30 -14.95
N LYS A 184 8.46 -17.26 -15.26
CA LYS A 184 8.85 -16.93 -16.63
C LYS A 184 10.31 -17.24 -16.93
N TYR A 185 11.19 -17.10 -15.93
CA TYR A 185 12.62 -17.42 -16.09
C TYR A 185 12.98 -18.81 -15.57
N GLY A 186 12.06 -19.47 -14.85
CA GLY A 186 12.27 -20.83 -14.33
C GLY A 186 13.34 -20.88 -13.22
N ILE A 187 13.58 -19.78 -12.53
CA ILE A 187 14.52 -19.74 -11.40
C ILE A 187 13.84 -20.41 -10.22
N ARG A 188 14.57 -21.28 -9.51
CA ARG A 188 14.01 -22.00 -8.37
C ARG A 188 13.71 -21.04 -7.22
N GLU A 189 12.59 -21.24 -6.56
CA GLU A 189 12.15 -20.42 -5.44
C GLU A 189 13.22 -20.31 -4.33
N GLU A 190 13.92 -21.39 -4.05
CA GLU A 190 14.99 -21.48 -3.05
C GLU A 190 16.21 -20.60 -3.36
N ASP A 191 16.35 -20.19 -4.63
CA ASP A 191 17.44 -19.32 -5.10
C ASP A 191 17.01 -17.84 -5.13
N ILE A 192 15.75 -17.53 -4.75
CA ILE A 192 15.20 -16.18 -4.81
C ILE A 192 14.84 -15.67 -3.41
N PHE A 193 15.25 -14.46 -3.10
CA PHE A 193 14.87 -13.77 -1.89
C PHE A 193 14.08 -12.49 -2.22
N HIS A 194 12.77 -12.53 -1.95
CA HIS A 194 11.87 -11.38 -2.08
C HIS A 194 11.96 -10.50 -0.83
N ILE A 195 12.71 -9.40 -0.89
CA ILE A 195 12.94 -8.52 0.27
C ILE A 195 11.64 -7.90 0.78
N HIS A 196 10.76 -7.52 -0.13
CA HIS A 196 9.50 -6.85 0.20
C HIS A 196 8.32 -7.83 0.29
N GLY A 197 8.60 -9.14 0.29
CA GLY A 197 7.57 -10.17 0.21
C GLY A 197 7.12 -10.44 -1.21
N SER A 198 6.17 -11.36 -1.36
CA SER A 198 5.65 -11.80 -2.66
C SER A 198 4.18 -12.17 -2.57
N ILE A 199 3.54 -12.32 -3.74
CA ILE A 199 2.17 -12.82 -3.84
C ILE A 199 1.99 -14.19 -3.15
N ARG A 200 3.03 -15.00 -3.08
CA ARG A 200 2.99 -16.33 -2.46
C ARG A 200 2.98 -16.24 -0.94
N THR A 201 3.81 -15.39 -0.35
CA THR A 201 3.86 -15.19 1.11
C THR A 201 2.67 -14.40 1.61
N ARG A 202 2.10 -13.53 0.78
CA ARG A 202 1.04 -12.57 1.13
C ARG A 202 1.42 -11.64 2.28
N GLU A 203 2.70 -11.52 2.54
CA GLU A 203 3.28 -10.58 3.47
C GLU A 203 4.01 -9.52 2.65
N TYR A 204 3.61 -8.27 2.79
CA TYR A 204 4.18 -7.19 2.02
C TYR A 204 4.78 -6.14 2.94
N LEU A 205 6.04 -5.82 2.70
CA LEU A 205 6.71 -4.70 3.34
C LEU A 205 6.60 -3.48 2.40
N VAL A 206 5.69 -2.59 2.73
CA VAL A 206 5.49 -1.33 2.02
C VAL A 206 5.92 -0.19 2.95
N GLY A 207 6.91 0.57 2.54
CA GLY A 207 7.53 1.63 3.33
C GLY A 207 8.83 1.21 4.01
N HIS A 208 9.58 2.20 4.51
CA HIS A 208 10.79 1.96 5.27
C HIS A 208 10.45 1.85 6.75
N ASN A 209 10.66 0.66 7.34
CA ASN A 209 10.80 0.53 8.78
C ASN A 209 12.18 1.11 9.16
N VAL A 210 12.24 2.41 9.35
CA VAL A 210 13.39 3.02 10.03
C VAL A 210 13.13 2.91 11.53
N GLU A 211 13.49 1.77 12.11
CA GLU A 211 13.77 1.76 13.54
C GLU A 211 14.95 2.73 13.76
N LYS A 212 14.66 3.86 14.39
CA LYS A 212 15.68 4.77 14.93
C LYS A 212 16.03 4.35 16.33
#